data_50c77d5f5bd438d8f7517036fd7ec5d2
#
_entry.id   50c77d5f5bd438d8f7517036fd7ec5d2
#
_cell.length_a   1.000
_cell.length_b   1.000
_cell.length_c   1.000
_cell.angle_alpha   90.00
_cell.angle_beta   90.00
_cell.angle_gamma   90.00
#
_symmetry.space_group_name_H-M   'P 1'
#
loop_
_entity.id
_entity.type
_entity.pdbx_description
1 polymer ?
#
loop_
_entity_poly.entity_id
_entity_poly.type
_entity_poly.pdbx_seq_one_letter_code
_entity_poly.pdbx_strand_id
1 'polypeptide(L)'
;YRIELKNGTVVMGDILSETDSYLVLKTQIGQLVLKKEMVIRRNKHVEPEPKVIFLGDPFVNIYPDRHEFSGRIKNVGQKRADFVRVVSNLFTQTTKPAGQDSVFVKGSRIMYDSGVIADTSLEPGQTATYNFPVKIKNRRKVQYHTMDIHWNTTE
;
A
#
# COMPACT_ATOMS: atom_id res chain seq x y z
N TYR A 1 -19.01 1.06 7.35
CA TYR A 1 -20.17 0.19 7.12
C TYR A 1 -21.21 0.87 6.23
N ARG A 2 -21.82 0.10 5.39
CA ARG A 2 -22.99 0.48 4.61
C ARG A 2 -24.19 -0.24 5.20
N ILE A 3 -25.14 0.52 5.74
CA ILE A 3 -26.33 0.00 6.40
C ILE A 3 -27.54 0.27 5.51
N GLU A 4 -28.26 -0.78 5.13
CA GLU A 4 -29.49 -0.69 4.37
C GLU A 4 -30.70 -0.91 5.27
N LEU A 5 -31.65 0.01 5.24
CA LEU A 5 -32.85 0.00 6.08
C LEU A 5 -34.07 -0.50 5.29
N LYS A 6 -35.08 -0.99 6.00
CA LYS A 6 -36.33 -1.51 5.42
C LYS A 6 -37.09 -0.50 4.55
N ASN A 7 -36.94 0.80 4.84
CA ASN A 7 -37.57 1.86 4.05
C ASN A 7 -36.78 2.25 2.78
N GLY A 8 -35.72 1.52 2.44
CA GLY A 8 -34.87 1.80 1.30
C GLY A 8 -33.74 2.80 1.56
N THR A 9 -33.68 3.39 2.73
CA THR A 9 -32.62 4.32 3.10
C THR A 9 -31.30 3.58 3.26
N VAL A 10 -30.21 4.18 2.76
CA VAL A 10 -28.85 3.68 2.93
C VAL A 10 -28.06 4.68 3.77
N VAL A 11 -27.44 4.20 4.85
CA VAL A 11 -26.61 5.01 5.74
C VAL A 11 -25.19 4.48 5.73
N MET A 12 -24.22 5.38 5.61
CA MET A 12 -22.80 5.03 5.68
C MET A 12 -22.17 5.67 6.89
N GLY A 13 -21.40 4.89 7.65
CA GLY A 13 -20.73 5.36 8.85
C GLY A 13 -20.01 4.26 9.60
N ASP A 14 -19.41 4.63 10.70
CA ASP A 14 -18.69 3.72 11.60
C ASP A 14 -19.57 3.33 12.79
N ILE A 15 -19.55 2.07 13.17
CA ILE A 15 -20.29 1.58 14.32
C ILE A 15 -19.56 2.01 15.60
N LEU A 16 -20.19 2.87 16.40
CA LEU A 16 -19.66 3.32 17.70
C LEU A 16 -20.05 2.38 18.83
N SER A 17 -21.30 1.92 18.82
CA SER A 17 -21.80 0.98 19.81
C SER A 17 -22.97 0.19 19.26
N GLU A 18 -23.25 -0.94 19.87
CA GLU A 18 -24.31 -1.85 19.48
C GLU A 18 -24.92 -2.48 20.72
N THR A 19 -26.24 -2.42 20.83
CA THR A 19 -27.02 -3.13 21.83
C THR A 19 -27.94 -4.13 21.13
N ASP A 20 -28.73 -4.88 21.91
CA ASP A 20 -29.68 -5.83 21.33
C ASP A 20 -30.77 -5.17 20.49
N SER A 21 -31.05 -3.90 20.73
CA SER A 21 -32.15 -3.17 20.09
C SER A 21 -31.71 -2.01 19.21
N TYR A 22 -30.50 -1.47 19.41
CA TYR A 22 -30.04 -0.27 18.74
C TYR A 22 -28.62 -0.40 18.21
N LEU A 23 -28.37 0.35 17.14
CA LEU A 23 -27.04 0.50 16.51
C LEU A 23 -26.73 1.99 16.44
N VAL A 24 -25.61 2.41 17.02
CA VAL A 24 -25.16 3.80 16.99
C VAL A 24 -24.03 3.95 15.97
N LEU A 25 -24.24 4.84 15.00
CA LEU A 25 -23.30 5.11 13.91
C LEU A 25 -22.75 6.52 14.00
N LYS A 26 -21.46 6.66 13.72
CA LYS A 26 -20.83 7.94 13.45
C LYS A 26 -20.84 8.17 11.94
N THR A 27 -21.53 9.23 11.50
CA THR A 27 -21.60 9.63 10.10
C THR A 27 -20.94 11.00 9.89
N GLN A 28 -20.86 11.45 8.64
CA GLN A 28 -20.33 12.78 8.33
C GLN A 28 -21.19 13.93 8.91
N ILE A 29 -22.46 13.67 9.15
CA ILE A 29 -23.39 14.67 9.69
C ILE A 29 -23.65 14.52 11.19
N GLY A 30 -22.96 13.59 11.86
CA GLY A 30 -23.10 13.35 13.29
C GLY A 30 -23.41 11.91 13.64
N GLN A 31 -23.87 11.68 14.85
CA GLN A 31 -24.25 10.35 15.33
C GLN A 31 -25.71 10.05 15.00
N LEU A 32 -25.95 8.84 14.52
CA LEU A 32 -27.29 8.32 14.28
C LEU A 32 -27.54 7.09 15.13
N VAL A 33 -28.74 7.00 15.69
CA VAL A 33 -29.22 5.83 16.42
C VAL A 33 -30.25 5.12 15.57
N LEU A 34 -29.95 3.88 15.20
CA LEU A 34 -30.83 3.05 14.37
C LEU A 34 -31.41 1.91 15.19
N LYS A 35 -32.71 1.62 15.00
CA LYS A 35 -33.31 0.42 15.55
C LYS A 35 -32.85 -0.79 14.72
N LYS A 36 -32.33 -1.83 15.37
CA LYS A 36 -31.86 -3.03 14.67
C LYS A 36 -32.94 -3.71 13.85
N GLU A 37 -34.19 -3.66 14.28
CA GLU A 37 -35.34 -4.21 13.54
C GLU A 37 -35.54 -3.55 12.17
N MET A 38 -35.01 -2.33 11.97
CA MET A 38 -35.09 -1.60 10.71
C MET A 38 -33.92 -1.93 9.77
N VAL A 39 -32.90 -2.59 10.24
CA VAL A 39 -31.71 -2.92 9.44
C VAL A 39 -31.94 -4.21 8.67
N ILE A 40 -31.92 -4.13 7.33
CA ILE A 40 -32.00 -5.31 6.45
C ILE A 40 -30.65 -5.94 6.26
N ARG A 41 -29.64 -5.09 6.00
CA ARG A 41 -28.32 -5.55 5.60
C ARG A 41 -27.25 -4.57 6.07
N ARG A 42 -26.12 -5.10 6.52
CA ARG A 42 -24.94 -4.30 6.82
C ARG A 42 -23.70 -4.95 6.21
N ASN A 43 -22.93 -4.16 5.46
CA ASN A 43 -21.69 -4.59 4.84
C ASN A 43 -20.58 -3.66 5.27
N LYS A 44 -19.42 -4.23 5.55
CA LYS A 44 -18.23 -3.42 5.84
C LYS A 44 -17.82 -2.69 4.57
N HIS A 45 -17.83 -1.36 4.62
CA HIS A 45 -17.34 -0.55 3.53
C HIS A 45 -15.82 -0.46 3.63
N VAL A 46 -15.13 -0.96 2.62
CA VAL A 46 -13.68 -0.81 2.48
C VAL A 46 -13.46 0.29 1.45
N GLU A 47 -12.82 1.40 1.87
CA GLU A 47 -12.44 2.45 0.94
C GLU A 47 -11.39 1.92 -0.04
N PRO A 48 -11.49 2.30 -1.35
CA PRO A 48 -10.46 1.92 -2.31
C PRO A 48 -9.10 2.47 -1.89
N GLU A 49 -8.10 1.60 -1.87
CA GLU A 49 -6.72 1.95 -1.54
C GLU A 49 -5.76 1.30 -2.51
N PRO A 50 -4.60 1.94 -2.77
CA PRO A 50 -3.52 1.28 -3.48
C PRO A 50 -2.87 0.24 -2.57
N LYS A 51 -2.42 -0.86 -3.13
CA LYS A 51 -1.64 -1.87 -2.44
C LYS A 51 -0.67 -2.51 -3.40
N VAL A 52 0.60 -2.23 -3.22
CA VAL A 52 1.65 -2.76 -4.09
C VAL A 52 2.37 -3.90 -3.36
N ILE A 53 2.48 -5.04 -4.02
CA ILE A 53 3.12 -6.23 -3.46
C ILE A 53 4.23 -6.73 -4.38
N PHE A 54 5.16 -7.49 -3.82
CA PHE A 54 6.14 -8.24 -4.60
C PHE A 54 5.47 -9.46 -5.25
N LEU A 55 5.78 -9.69 -6.53
CA LEU A 55 5.37 -10.90 -7.24
C LEU A 55 6.50 -11.93 -7.15
N GLY A 56 6.33 -12.87 -6.23
CA GLY A 56 7.35 -13.89 -5.94
C GLY A 56 8.53 -13.31 -5.14
N ASP A 57 9.52 -14.16 -4.93
CA ASP A 57 10.72 -13.76 -4.20
C ASP A 57 11.65 -12.93 -5.11
N PRO A 58 12.27 -11.87 -4.58
CA PRO A 58 13.27 -11.10 -5.32
C PRO A 58 14.48 -11.96 -5.69
N PHE A 59 15.03 -11.73 -6.87
CA PHE A 59 16.32 -12.29 -7.25
C PHE A 59 17.42 -11.43 -6.67
N VAL A 60 18.43 -12.07 -6.09
CA VAL A 60 19.59 -11.39 -5.50
C VAL A 60 20.86 -11.96 -6.14
N ASN A 61 21.65 -11.10 -6.76
CA ASN A 61 23.01 -11.44 -7.20
C ASN A 61 23.99 -10.82 -6.23
N ILE A 62 24.83 -11.66 -5.61
CA ILE A 62 25.77 -11.23 -4.57
C ILE A 62 27.14 -11.06 -5.19
N TYR A 63 27.68 -9.84 -5.11
CA TYR A 63 29.04 -9.50 -5.53
C TYR A 63 29.83 -8.99 -4.32
N PRO A 64 31.16 -8.99 -4.38
CA PRO A 64 31.98 -8.55 -3.25
C PRO A 64 31.76 -7.11 -2.80
N ASP A 65 31.34 -6.22 -3.71
CA ASP A 65 31.16 -4.79 -3.48
C ASP A 65 29.69 -4.35 -3.43
N ARG A 66 28.77 -5.22 -3.83
CA ARG A 66 27.35 -4.87 -3.93
C ARG A 66 26.46 -6.11 -3.96
N HIS A 67 25.19 -5.91 -3.64
CA HIS A 67 24.11 -6.85 -3.97
C HIS A 67 23.21 -6.23 -5.04
N GLU A 68 22.85 -6.99 -6.07
CA GLU A 68 21.91 -6.55 -7.09
C GLU A 68 20.57 -7.25 -6.89
N PHE A 69 19.51 -6.46 -6.80
CA PHE A 69 18.14 -6.95 -6.61
C PHE A 69 17.33 -6.75 -7.88
N SER A 70 16.54 -7.75 -8.24
CA SER A 70 15.63 -7.68 -9.37
C SER A 70 14.37 -8.48 -9.10
N GLY A 71 13.29 -8.11 -9.76
CA GLY A 71 12.01 -8.78 -9.63
C GLY A 71 10.86 -7.97 -10.19
N ARG A 72 9.65 -8.33 -9.79
CA ARG A 72 8.42 -7.66 -10.23
C ARG A 72 7.54 -7.31 -9.05
N ILE A 73 6.78 -6.25 -9.22
CA ILE A 73 5.78 -5.79 -8.27
C ILE A 73 4.46 -5.56 -9.00
N LYS A 74 3.36 -5.56 -8.27
CA LYS A 74 2.02 -5.36 -8.80
C LYS A 74 1.17 -4.56 -7.84
N ASN A 75 0.39 -3.62 -8.36
CA ASN A 75 -0.66 -2.97 -7.60
C ASN A 75 -1.90 -3.87 -7.60
N VAL A 76 -2.15 -4.53 -6.48
CA VAL A 76 -3.33 -5.39 -6.27
C VAL A 76 -4.46 -4.64 -5.58
N GLY A 77 -4.27 -3.36 -5.28
CA GLY A 77 -5.30 -2.51 -4.70
C GLY A 77 -6.31 -2.04 -5.73
N GLN A 78 -7.24 -1.23 -5.28
CA GLN A 78 -8.35 -0.72 -6.10
C GLN A 78 -8.12 0.72 -6.56
N LYS A 79 -7.01 1.34 -6.17
CA LYS A 79 -6.67 2.71 -6.50
C LYS A 79 -5.23 2.79 -7.03
N ARG A 80 -4.95 3.83 -7.84
CA ARG A 80 -3.60 4.05 -8.37
C ARG A 80 -2.61 4.36 -7.24
N ALA A 81 -1.43 3.74 -7.32
CA ALA A 81 -0.29 4.07 -6.47
C ALA A 81 0.66 5.00 -7.23
N ASP A 82 1.06 6.10 -6.61
CA ASP A 82 1.95 7.10 -7.22
C ASP A 82 3.34 7.05 -6.60
N PHE A 83 4.36 7.44 -7.37
CA PHE A 83 5.76 7.48 -6.93
C PHE A 83 6.20 6.17 -6.29
N VAL A 84 5.90 5.05 -6.99
CA VAL A 84 6.20 3.71 -6.51
C VAL A 84 7.70 3.44 -6.60
N ARG A 85 8.31 3.08 -5.47
CA ARG A 85 9.73 2.76 -5.41
C ARG A 85 9.97 1.51 -4.58
N VAL A 86 11.03 0.78 -4.92
CA VAL A 86 11.51 -0.37 -4.17
C VAL A 86 12.74 0.06 -3.40
N VAL A 87 12.78 -0.26 -2.11
CA VAL A 87 13.89 0.09 -1.20
C VAL A 87 14.50 -1.19 -0.67
N SER A 88 15.81 -1.29 -0.68
CA SER A 88 16.54 -2.39 -0.05
C SER A 88 17.56 -1.88 0.95
N ASN A 89 17.62 -2.56 2.09
CA ASN A 89 18.59 -2.28 3.15
C ASN A 89 19.42 -3.53 3.40
N LEU A 90 20.73 -3.35 3.49
CA LEU A 90 21.67 -4.41 3.84
C LEU A 90 22.12 -4.23 5.30
N PHE A 91 22.21 -5.34 6.02
CA PHE A 91 22.58 -5.33 7.44
C PHE A 91 23.68 -6.34 7.74
N THR A 92 24.50 -6.02 8.73
CA THR A 92 25.48 -6.94 9.30
C THR A 92 24.83 -7.87 10.32
N GLN A 93 25.57 -8.84 10.82
CA GLN A 93 25.11 -9.77 11.85
C GLN A 93 24.65 -9.06 13.14
N THR A 94 25.23 -7.89 13.45
CA THR A 94 24.86 -7.07 14.62
C THR A 94 23.81 -6.02 14.31
N THR A 95 23.08 -6.15 13.22
CA THR A 95 22.05 -5.23 12.75
C THR A 95 22.53 -3.84 12.37
N LYS A 96 23.83 -3.66 12.14
CA LYS A 96 24.37 -2.39 11.65
C LYS A 96 24.08 -2.23 10.16
N PRO A 97 23.70 -1.03 9.70
CA PRO A 97 23.50 -0.78 8.27
C PRO A 97 24.78 -1.05 7.47
N ALA A 98 24.68 -1.87 6.44
CA ALA A 98 25.78 -2.19 5.52
C ALA A 98 25.57 -1.59 4.12
N GLY A 99 24.40 -1.06 3.84
CA GLY A 99 24.07 -0.38 2.59
C GLY A 99 22.59 -0.16 2.47
N GLN A 100 22.21 0.84 1.68
CA GLN A 100 20.81 1.15 1.37
C GLN A 100 20.73 1.81 0.01
N ASP A 101 19.75 1.43 -0.77
CA ASP A 101 19.41 2.12 -2.01
C ASP A 101 17.95 1.88 -2.37
N SER A 102 17.46 2.66 -3.29
CA SER A 102 16.11 2.56 -3.80
C SER A 102 16.05 2.90 -5.28
N VAL A 103 14.98 2.43 -5.94
CA VAL A 103 14.71 2.75 -7.34
C VAL A 103 13.22 2.98 -7.53
N PHE A 104 12.88 4.01 -8.30
CA PHE A 104 11.52 4.18 -8.79
C PHE A 104 11.26 3.18 -9.92
N VAL A 105 10.08 2.57 -9.91
CA VAL A 105 9.68 1.68 -10.99
C VAL A 105 9.12 2.48 -12.16
N LYS A 106 9.23 1.93 -13.35
CA LYS A 106 8.63 2.51 -14.55
C LYS A 106 7.22 1.97 -14.72
N GLY A 107 6.25 2.87 -14.59
CA GLY A 107 4.83 2.57 -14.73
C GLY A 107 4.12 3.52 -15.68
N SER A 108 2.89 3.89 -15.34
CA SER A 108 2.09 4.83 -16.12
C SER A 108 2.58 6.26 -15.94
N ARG A 109 2.54 7.02 -17.02
CA ARG A 109 2.88 8.45 -17.01
C ARG A 109 1.68 9.27 -16.57
N ILE A 110 1.86 10.08 -15.53
CA ILE A 110 0.82 10.90 -14.95
C ILE A 110 1.28 12.37 -14.94
N MET A 111 0.39 13.26 -15.35
CA MET A 111 0.55 14.69 -15.14
C MET A 111 -0.25 15.10 -13.91
N TYR A 112 0.43 15.60 -12.88
CA TYR A 112 -0.20 16.03 -11.63
C TYR A 112 -0.68 17.48 -11.73
N ASP A 113 -1.61 17.87 -10.85
CA ASP A 113 -2.15 19.24 -10.81
C ASP A 113 -1.06 20.29 -10.57
N SER A 114 0.02 19.91 -9.91
CA SER A 114 1.20 20.77 -9.71
C SER A 114 1.99 21.06 -10.99
N GLY A 115 1.67 20.39 -12.10
CA GLY A 115 2.44 20.45 -13.35
C GLY A 115 3.58 19.43 -13.44
N VAL A 116 3.84 18.68 -12.36
CA VAL A 116 4.85 17.61 -12.37
C VAL A 116 4.36 16.46 -13.24
N ILE A 117 5.25 15.91 -14.07
CA ILE A 117 5.00 14.72 -14.87
C ILE A 117 5.95 13.63 -14.40
N ALA A 118 5.41 12.47 -14.04
CA ALA A 118 6.18 11.31 -13.61
C ALA A 118 5.61 10.03 -14.22
N ASP A 119 6.47 9.04 -14.44
CA ASP A 119 6.10 7.74 -15.02
C ASP A 119 6.25 6.60 -14.00
N THR A 120 6.02 6.91 -12.74
CA THR A 120 6.24 6.01 -11.60
C THR A 120 4.94 5.55 -10.95
N SER A 121 3.81 5.64 -11.63
CA SER A 121 2.51 5.25 -11.11
C SER A 121 2.11 3.85 -11.59
N LEU A 122 1.47 3.09 -10.71
CA LEU A 122 0.88 1.79 -11.03
C LEU A 122 -0.64 1.87 -10.88
N GLU A 123 -1.34 1.66 -11.99
CA GLU A 123 -2.79 1.50 -11.98
C GLU A 123 -3.17 0.17 -11.32
N PRO A 124 -4.42 0.02 -10.84
CA PRO A 124 -4.88 -1.28 -10.32
C PRO A 124 -4.65 -2.40 -11.33
N GLY A 125 -4.00 -3.48 -10.86
CA GLY A 125 -3.64 -4.62 -11.70
C GLY A 125 -2.37 -4.47 -12.53
N GLN A 126 -1.76 -3.30 -12.57
CA GLN A 126 -0.53 -3.07 -13.34
C GLN A 126 0.69 -3.65 -12.63
N THR A 127 1.58 -4.24 -13.42
CA THR A 127 2.87 -4.76 -12.94
C THR A 127 4.02 -3.87 -13.40
N ALA A 128 5.11 -3.92 -12.65
CA ALA A 128 6.36 -3.28 -13.03
C ALA A 128 7.54 -4.14 -12.61
N THR A 129 8.66 -3.96 -13.31
CA THR A 129 9.91 -4.63 -12.95
C THR A 129 10.84 -3.65 -12.25
N TYR A 130 11.73 -4.17 -11.42
CA TYR A 130 12.80 -3.40 -10.83
C TYR A 130 14.12 -4.16 -10.95
N ASN A 131 15.20 -3.41 -11.05
CA ASN A 131 16.56 -3.94 -11.04
C ASN A 131 17.49 -2.82 -10.60
N PHE A 132 18.17 -3.01 -9.47
CA PHE A 132 19.07 -1.98 -8.95
C PHE A 132 20.15 -2.59 -8.05
N PRO A 133 21.36 -1.99 -8.04
CA PRO A 133 22.42 -2.39 -7.13
C PRO A 133 22.32 -1.65 -5.81
N VAL A 134 22.72 -2.32 -4.74
CA VAL A 134 22.94 -1.70 -3.43
C VAL A 134 24.40 -1.91 -3.06
N LYS A 135 25.17 -0.82 -3.00
CA LYS A 135 26.58 -0.86 -2.68
C LYS A 135 26.79 -1.19 -1.20
N ILE A 136 27.80 -2.02 -0.94
CA ILE A 136 28.21 -2.36 0.42
C ILE A 136 29.11 -1.27 0.96
N LYS A 137 28.73 -0.69 2.11
CA LYS A 137 29.51 0.37 2.77
C LYS A 137 30.66 -0.22 3.58
N ASN A 138 31.83 0.40 3.48
CA ASN A 138 32.98 0.11 4.33
C ASN A 138 33.37 -1.38 4.35
N ARG A 139 33.16 -2.10 3.25
CA ARG A 139 33.44 -3.54 3.14
C ARG A 139 32.84 -4.38 4.27
N ARG A 140 31.69 -3.95 4.82
CA ARG A 140 30.98 -4.69 5.86
C ARG A 140 30.47 -6.01 5.33
N LYS A 141 30.49 -7.04 6.18
CA LYS A 141 29.91 -8.33 5.82
C LYS A 141 28.39 -8.27 5.95
N VAL A 142 27.68 -8.48 4.83
CA VAL A 142 26.22 -8.51 4.81
C VAL A 142 25.74 -9.86 5.31
N GLN A 143 24.89 -9.83 6.34
CA GLN A 143 24.28 -11.04 6.90
C GLN A 143 22.87 -11.23 6.40
N TYR A 144 22.08 -10.14 6.27
CA TYR A 144 20.72 -10.18 5.78
C TYR A 144 20.33 -8.86 5.12
N HIS A 145 19.20 -8.88 4.43
CA HIS A 145 18.64 -7.69 3.81
C HIS A 145 17.14 -7.60 4.07
N THR A 146 16.59 -6.38 3.96
CA THR A 146 15.16 -6.14 3.93
C THR A 146 14.78 -5.47 2.63
N MET A 147 13.57 -5.73 2.15
CA MET A 147 13.02 -5.08 0.97
C MET A 147 11.62 -4.58 1.26
N ASP A 148 11.36 -3.34 0.88
CA ASP A 148 10.07 -2.69 1.06
C ASP A 148 9.67 -1.97 -0.22
N ILE A 149 8.37 -1.74 -0.36
CA ILE A 149 7.80 -0.94 -1.44
C ILE A 149 7.14 0.28 -0.81
N HIS A 150 7.46 1.46 -1.33
CA HIS A 150 6.87 2.72 -0.89
C HIS A 150 6.09 3.36 -2.03
N TRP A 151 4.96 3.97 -1.71
CA TRP A 151 4.14 4.70 -2.68
C TRP A 151 3.36 5.80 -1.98
N ASN A 152 2.86 6.76 -2.77
CA ASN A 152 1.95 7.78 -2.31
C ASN A 152 0.54 7.46 -2.79
N THR A 153 -0.44 7.88 -2.01
CA THR A 153 -1.85 7.76 -2.39
C THR A 153 -2.26 9.05 -3.11
N THR A 154 -2.98 8.89 -4.23
CA THR A 154 -3.57 10.05 -4.92
C THR A 154 -4.79 10.53 -4.13
N GLU A 155 -4.82 11.79 -3.82
CA GLU A 155 -6.00 12.44 -3.26
C GLU A 155 -7.09 12.67 -4.32
#